data_100ddc8276378fbf8ef9880ef224663e
#
_entry.id   100ddc8276378fbf8ef9880ef224663e
#
_cell.length_a   1.000
_cell.length_b   1.000
_cell.length_c   1.000
_cell.angle_alpha   90.00
_cell.angle_beta   90.00
_cell.angle_gamma   90.00
#
_symmetry.space_group_name_H-M   'P 1'
#
loop_
_entity.id
_entity.type
_entity.pdbx_description
1 polymer ?
#
loop_
_entity_poly.entity_id
_entity_poly.type
_entity_poly.pdbx_seq_one_letter_code
_entity_poly.pdbx_strand_id
1 'polypeptide(L)'
;MKKLISAVVSLIIIIAIGAAAYEAYLKKPSADALTEPIVIGNGMTTAQIADVLKKSGVISSNAIFTAVADLTGRFNEFHAGTFIFKEGMSAFDALKTLSVQGQTEISVTIPEGFGLKDIADRLVQNKIIGSDADLFKVTGEPAKTANIDATLLKDYPFLADKPTNASLEGYLFPDTYRFYAPTDAETVVRRMLDDYAAKVAVLSPAPDYPTLILASLVEREVKDPADRAKVADILNRRIAAGMPLQLDSTVNYATGKNLASVSSDDLNVDSLWNTYKYPGLPPTPICSPGLDSINAALTPTPNNYLYFLTTPDGTVIYSQTLEEHNAAKAEYLK
;
A
#
# COMPACT_ATOMS: atom_id res chain seq x y z
N MET A 1 64.64 -8.50 -18.59
CA MET A 1 63.77 -9.34 -17.75
C MET A 1 63.28 -8.63 -16.47
N LYS A 2 64.14 -8.15 -15.56
CA LYS A 2 63.72 -7.50 -14.29
C LYS A 2 62.77 -6.33 -14.47
N LYS A 3 62.99 -5.41 -15.43
CA LYS A 3 62.06 -4.28 -15.69
C LYS A 3 60.69 -4.72 -16.21
N LEU A 4 60.62 -5.77 -17.03
CA LEU A 4 59.37 -6.30 -17.55
C LEU A 4 58.55 -6.98 -16.43
N ILE A 5 59.20 -7.74 -15.56
CA ILE A 5 58.60 -8.39 -14.39
C ILE A 5 58.04 -7.31 -13.45
N SER A 6 58.81 -6.25 -13.17
CA SER A 6 58.33 -5.14 -12.31
C SER A 6 57.13 -4.43 -12.91
N ALA A 7 57.06 -4.19 -14.22
CA ALA A 7 55.93 -3.58 -14.88
C ALA A 7 54.67 -4.44 -14.82
N VAL A 8 54.81 -5.75 -15.02
CA VAL A 8 53.69 -6.71 -14.90
C VAL A 8 53.18 -6.79 -13.47
N VAL A 9 54.06 -6.82 -12.48
CA VAL A 9 53.67 -6.84 -11.06
C VAL A 9 52.95 -5.52 -10.69
N SER A 10 53.45 -4.38 -11.15
CA SER A 10 52.78 -3.08 -10.91
C SER A 10 51.41 -3.03 -11.55
N LEU A 11 51.22 -3.55 -12.76
CA LEU A 11 49.92 -3.60 -13.43
C LEU A 11 48.94 -4.50 -12.68
N ILE A 12 49.39 -5.67 -12.19
CA ILE A 12 48.54 -6.56 -11.38
C ILE A 12 48.09 -5.85 -10.09
N ILE A 13 48.99 -5.13 -9.42
CA ILE A 13 48.65 -4.37 -8.20
C ILE A 13 47.61 -3.30 -8.50
N ILE A 14 47.75 -2.54 -9.59
CA ILE A 14 46.82 -1.51 -10.01
C ILE A 14 45.42 -2.11 -10.29
N ILE A 15 45.37 -3.23 -11.00
CA ILE A 15 44.13 -3.95 -11.28
C ILE A 15 43.47 -4.44 -9.98
N ALA A 16 44.25 -5.01 -9.05
CA ALA A 16 43.77 -5.47 -7.77
C ALA A 16 43.20 -4.32 -6.91
N ILE A 17 43.89 -3.17 -6.89
CA ILE A 17 43.40 -1.98 -6.19
C ILE A 17 42.12 -1.45 -6.85
N GLY A 18 42.04 -1.39 -8.17
CA GLY A 18 40.84 -1.00 -8.91
C GLY A 18 39.65 -1.92 -8.63
N ALA A 19 39.87 -3.23 -8.63
CA ALA A 19 38.82 -4.20 -8.28
C ALA A 19 38.36 -4.07 -6.83
N ALA A 20 39.29 -3.86 -5.89
CA ALA A 20 38.93 -3.63 -4.48
C ALA A 20 38.17 -2.34 -4.29
N ALA A 21 38.54 -1.26 -4.97
CA ALA A 21 37.80 0.01 -4.93
C ALA A 21 36.40 -0.10 -5.54
N TYR A 22 36.26 -0.87 -6.63
CA TYR A 22 34.96 -1.15 -7.22
C TYR A 22 34.04 -1.89 -6.24
N GLU A 23 34.48 -3.00 -5.67
CA GLU A 23 33.72 -3.77 -4.67
C GLU A 23 33.42 -2.95 -3.40
N ALA A 24 34.33 -2.04 -3.02
CA ALA A 24 34.15 -1.22 -1.82
C ALA A 24 33.10 -0.13 -1.97
N TYR A 25 33.08 0.55 -3.12
CA TYR A 25 32.36 1.81 -3.28
C TYR A 25 31.44 1.89 -4.50
N LEU A 26 31.69 1.15 -5.58
CA LEU A 26 31.02 1.36 -6.86
C LEU A 26 30.10 0.22 -7.27
N LYS A 27 30.20 -0.93 -6.61
CA LYS A 27 29.34 -2.07 -6.91
C LYS A 27 27.89 -1.72 -6.61
N LYS A 28 27.02 -1.87 -7.60
CA LYS A 28 25.58 -1.67 -7.44
C LYS A 28 24.93 -3.00 -7.04
N PRO A 29 23.97 -2.96 -6.10
CA PRO A 29 23.22 -4.16 -5.74
C PRO A 29 22.43 -4.69 -6.96
N SER A 30 22.10 -5.96 -6.94
CA SER A 30 21.12 -6.54 -7.84
C SER A 30 19.79 -5.83 -7.62
N ALA A 31 19.14 -5.38 -8.69
CA ALA A 31 18.04 -4.40 -8.61
C ALA A 31 16.84 -4.89 -7.77
N ASP A 32 16.60 -6.22 -7.70
CA ASP A 32 15.34 -6.76 -7.19
C ASP A 32 15.50 -7.84 -6.10
N ALA A 33 16.73 -8.19 -5.70
CA ALA A 33 16.93 -9.23 -4.70
C ALA A 33 17.18 -8.63 -3.31
N LEU A 34 16.15 -8.66 -2.46
CA LEU A 34 16.26 -8.41 -1.03
C LEU A 34 16.68 -9.70 -0.33
N THR A 35 17.55 -9.59 0.69
CA THR A 35 17.88 -10.74 1.53
C THR A 35 16.71 -11.07 2.46
N GLU A 36 16.70 -12.31 2.95
CA GLU A 36 15.97 -12.61 4.18
C GLU A 36 16.48 -11.70 5.31
N PRO A 37 15.64 -11.44 6.34
CA PRO A 37 16.03 -10.60 7.46
C PRO A 37 17.28 -11.12 8.17
N ILE A 38 18.31 -10.29 8.27
CA ILE A 38 19.60 -10.62 8.89
C ILE A 38 19.66 -10.01 10.29
N VAL A 39 19.83 -10.85 11.31
CA VAL A 39 19.95 -10.38 12.71
C VAL A 39 21.40 -10.08 13.03
N ILE A 40 21.67 -8.83 13.40
CA ILE A 40 22.94 -8.37 13.94
C ILE A 40 22.81 -8.29 15.47
N GLY A 41 23.48 -9.17 16.18
CA GLY A 41 23.42 -9.24 17.64
C GLY A 41 24.25 -8.17 18.33
N ASN A 42 23.87 -7.83 19.56
CA ASN A 42 24.68 -6.94 20.40
C ASN A 42 26.09 -7.53 20.62
N GLY A 43 27.11 -6.70 20.47
CA GLY A 43 28.49 -7.10 20.71
C GLY A 43 29.15 -7.93 19.63
N MET A 44 28.51 -8.13 18.48
CA MET A 44 29.17 -8.75 17.32
C MET A 44 30.35 -7.87 16.85
N THR A 45 31.47 -8.52 16.57
CA THR A 45 32.64 -7.84 15.98
C THR A 45 32.41 -7.56 14.48
N THR A 46 33.14 -6.58 13.93
CA THR A 46 33.10 -6.28 12.48
C THR A 46 33.35 -7.52 11.60
N ALA A 47 34.25 -8.40 12.03
CA ALA A 47 34.56 -9.64 11.31
C ALA A 47 33.36 -10.62 11.35
N GLN A 48 32.68 -10.75 12.48
CA GLN A 48 31.48 -11.61 12.60
C GLN A 48 30.32 -11.06 11.75
N ILE A 49 30.14 -9.74 11.73
CA ILE A 49 29.15 -9.08 10.87
C ILE A 49 29.48 -9.33 9.39
N ALA A 50 30.74 -9.14 9.00
CA ALA A 50 31.20 -9.44 7.63
C ALA A 50 30.92 -10.89 7.21
N ASP A 51 31.13 -11.85 8.10
CA ASP A 51 30.85 -13.27 7.85
C ASP A 51 29.35 -13.52 7.60
N VAL A 52 28.48 -12.92 8.40
CA VAL A 52 27.02 -13.03 8.23
C VAL A 52 26.61 -12.42 6.90
N LEU A 53 27.03 -11.18 6.61
CA LEU A 53 26.68 -10.47 5.36
C LEU A 53 27.16 -11.19 4.11
N LYS A 54 28.35 -11.79 4.15
CA LYS A 54 28.87 -12.57 3.02
C LYS A 54 28.08 -13.86 2.81
N LYS A 55 27.76 -14.60 3.88
CA LYS A 55 26.95 -15.82 3.82
C LYS A 55 25.56 -15.56 3.25
N SER A 56 25.00 -14.40 3.54
CA SER A 56 23.70 -13.95 3.04
C SER A 56 23.75 -13.25 1.66
N GLY A 57 24.89 -13.27 0.98
CA GLY A 57 25.02 -12.71 -0.37
C GLY A 57 25.03 -11.16 -0.45
N VAL A 58 25.02 -10.46 0.69
CA VAL A 58 25.02 -8.99 0.75
C VAL A 58 26.32 -8.43 0.19
N ILE A 59 27.45 -8.97 0.65
CA ILE A 59 28.79 -8.54 0.23
C ILE A 59 29.58 -9.71 -0.35
N SER A 60 30.56 -9.41 -1.20
CA SER A 60 31.42 -10.42 -1.83
C SER A 60 32.68 -10.74 -1.03
N SER A 61 33.16 -9.82 -0.18
CA SER A 61 34.45 -9.95 0.51
C SER A 61 34.44 -9.42 1.93
N ASN A 62 34.71 -10.30 2.91
CA ASN A 62 34.90 -9.92 4.31
C ASN A 62 36.05 -8.93 4.49
N ALA A 63 37.17 -9.19 3.80
CA ALA A 63 38.39 -8.36 3.94
C ALA A 63 38.15 -6.93 3.46
N ILE A 64 37.40 -6.76 2.35
CA ILE A 64 37.08 -5.43 1.83
C ILE A 64 36.13 -4.73 2.79
N PHE A 65 35.09 -5.41 3.27
CA PHE A 65 34.14 -4.85 4.23
C PHE A 65 34.82 -4.36 5.51
N THR A 66 35.65 -5.21 6.11
CA THR A 66 36.40 -4.88 7.33
C THR A 66 37.35 -3.70 7.09
N ALA A 67 38.11 -3.73 5.97
CA ALA A 67 39.00 -2.61 5.62
C ALA A 67 38.26 -1.29 5.44
N VAL A 68 37.09 -1.29 4.79
CA VAL A 68 36.28 -0.06 4.62
C VAL A 68 35.71 0.40 5.97
N ALA A 69 35.27 -0.52 6.85
CA ALA A 69 34.82 -0.18 8.18
C ALA A 69 35.92 0.51 9.01
N ASP A 70 37.14 -0.04 8.97
CA ASP A 70 38.30 0.50 9.68
C ASP A 70 38.72 1.87 9.12
N LEU A 71 38.83 1.99 7.78
CA LEU A 71 39.22 3.22 7.10
C LEU A 71 38.22 4.37 7.32
N THR A 72 36.93 4.06 7.43
CA THR A 72 35.87 5.07 7.63
C THR A 72 35.58 5.33 9.09
N GLY A 73 36.12 4.55 10.03
CA GLY A 73 35.85 4.64 11.47
C GLY A 73 34.43 4.24 11.87
N ARG A 74 33.62 3.69 10.96
CA ARG A 74 32.20 3.42 11.15
C ARG A 74 31.89 2.18 11.98
N PHE A 75 32.88 1.38 12.35
CA PHE A 75 32.65 0.21 13.20
C PHE A 75 32.03 0.55 14.57
N ASN A 76 32.18 1.80 15.05
CA ASN A 76 31.54 2.28 16.27
C ASN A 76 30.09 2.72 16.10
N GLU A 77 29.61 2.81 14.86
CA GLU A 77 28.26 3.28 14.51
C GLU A 77 27.27 2.14 14.26
N PHE A 78 27.72 0.88 14.37
CA PHE A 78 26.85 -0.27 14.09
C PHE A 78 25.81 -0.46 15.18
N HIS A 79 24.57 -0.57 14.76
CA HIS A 79 23.45 -0.90 15.63
C HIS A 79 23.14 -2.39 15.56
N ALA A 80 22.80 -2.97 16.71
CA ALA A 80 22.19 -4.27 16.75
C ALA A 80 20.72 -4.17 16.31
N GLY A 81 20.22 -5.22 15.66
CA GLY A 81 18.85 -5.27 15.19
C GLY A 81 18.69 -6.19 13.99
N THR A 82 17.51 -6.18 13.42
CA THR A 82 17.22 -6.91 12.17
C THR A 82 17.35 -5.95 11.00
N PHE A 83 18.05 -6.40 9.96
CA PHE A 83 18.31 -5.62 8.75
C PHE A 83 17.90 -6.39 7.51
N ILE A 84 17.32 -5.71 6.54
CA ILE A 84 17.11 -6.20 5.19
C ILE A 84 18.09 -5.48 4.27
N PHE A 85 18.85 -6.24 3.50
CA PHE A 85 19.84 -5.71 2.57
C PHE A 85 19.42 -6.03 1.14
N LYS A 86 20.03 -5.34 0.18
CA LYS A 86 20.02 -5.78 -1.22
C LYS A 86 21.19 -6.70 -1.47
N GLU A 87 20.98 -7.78 -2.22
CA GLU A 87 22.07 -8.68 -2.59
C GLU A 87 23.13 -7.97 -3.45
N GLY A 88 24.39 -8.28 -3.18
CA GLY A 88 25.50 -7.74 -3.96
C GLY A 88 25.80 -6.27 -3.75
N MET A 89 25.41 -5.69 -2.61
CA MET A 89 25.75 -4.30 -2.25
C MET A 89 27.25 -4.07 -2.20
N SER A 90 27.65 -2.78 -2.38
CA SER A 90 29.00 -2.36 -2.02
C SER A 90 29.24 -2.48 -0.52
N ALA A 91 30.50 -2.69 -0.11
CA ALA A 91 30.84 -2.70 1.32
C ALA A 91 30.43 -1.39 2.01
N PHE A 92 30.59 -0.26 1.34
CA PHE A 92 30.23 1.04 1.87
C PHE A 92 28.71 1.20 2.09
N ASP A 93 27.89 0.76 1.14
CA ASP A 93 26.42 0.81 1.29
C ASP A 93 25.93 -0.11 2.39
N ALA A 94 26.54 -1.31 2.51
CA ALA A 94 26.23 -2.23 3.60
C ALA A 94 26.57 -1.62 4.98
N LEU A 95 27.74 -0.94 5.10
CA LEU A 95 28.12 -0.20 6.31
C LEU A 95 27.14 0.93 6.63
N LYS A 96 26.74 1.68 5.60
CA LYS A 96 25.73 2.75 5.77
C LYS A 96 24.41 2.23 6.29
N THR A 97 23.97 1.07 5.82
CA THR A 97 22.76 0.41 6.31
C THR A 97 22.89 0.03 7.78
N LEU A 98 24.04 -0.50 8.21
CA LEU A 98 24.30 -0.86 9.61
C LEU A 98 24.44 0.33 10.55
N SER A 99 24.78 1.52 10.03
CA SER A 99 24.90 2.75 10.80
C SER A 99 23.55 3.42 11.10
N VAL A 100 22.47 2.94 10.53
CA VAL A 100 21.08 3.34 10.90
C VAL A 100 20.55 2.36 11.92
N GLN A 101 19.62 2.78 12.74
CA GLN A 101 18.96 1.88 13.67
C GLN A 101 18.38 0.70 12.92
N GLY A 102 18.64 -0.52 13.39
CA GLY A 102 18.12 -1.75 12.78
C GLY A 102 16.60 -1.72 12.69
N GLN A 103 16.08 -2.30 11.63
CA GLN A 103 14.63 -2.40 11.43
C GLN A 103 14.04 -3.32 12.51
N THR A 104 12.86 -2.96 12.98
CA THR A 104 12.06 -3.78 13.88
C THR A 104 10.88 -4.35 13.10
N GLU A 105 10.58 -5.63 13.27
CA GLU A 105 9.36 -6.19 12.72
C GLU A 105 8.16 -5.59 13.44
N ILE A 106 7.31 -4.90 12.69
CA ILE A 106 6.08 -4.27 13.18
C ILE A 106 4.90 -4.93 12.48
N SER A 107 3.95 -5.41 13.28
CA SER A 107 2.66 -5.86 12.78
C SER A 107 1.66 -4.71 12.78
N VAL A 108 1.05 -4.44 11.63
CA VAL A 108 0.04 -3.38 11.46
C VAL A 108 -1.20 -3.95 10.77
N THR A 109 -2.37 -3.69 11.36
CA THR A 109 -3.66 -4.04 10.76
C THR A 109 -4.21 -2.84 10.00
N ILE A 110 -4.53 -3.07 8.73
CA ILE A 110 -5.27 -2.16 7.87
C ILE A 110 -6.69 -2.71 7.77
N PRO A 111 -7.66 -2.13 8.46
CA PRO A 111 -9.05 -2.59 8.44
C PRO A 111 -9.72 -2.38 7.08
N GLU A 112 -10.75 -3.17 6.81
CA GLU A 112 -11.70 -2.92 5.73
C GLU A 112 -12.30 -1.51 5.86
N GLY A 113 -12.58 -0.87 4.74
CA GLY A 113 -13.14 0.48 4.70
C GLY A 113 -12.14 1.61 4.92
N PHE A 114 -10.83 1.34 5.11
CA PHE A 114 -9.79 2.37 5.11
C PHE A 114 -9.54 2.90 3.70
N GLY A 115 -9.51 4.23 3.55
CA GLY A 115 -9.00 4.88 2.33
C GLY A 115 -7.49 5.07 2.37
N LEU A 116 -6.90 5.52 1.25
CA LEU A 116 -5.45 5.77 1.15
C LEU A 116 -4.94 6.71 2.25
N LYS A 117 -5.75 7.70 2.66
CA LYS A 117 -5.38 8.60 3.76
C LYS A 117 -5.30 7.86 5.09
N ASP A 118 -6.29 7.04 5.42
CA ASP A 118 -6.31 6.29 6.68
C ASP A 118 -5.15 5.28 6.73
N ILE A 119 -4.84 4.65 5.57
CA ILE A 119 -3.70 3.75 5.41
C ILE A 119 -2.39 4.52 5.66
N ALA A 120 -2.20 5.68 5.01
CA ALA A 120 -1.02 6.51 5.20
C ALA A 120 -0.83 6.91 6.66
N ASP A 121 -1.89 7.46 7.28
CA ASP A 121 -1.87 7.86 8.69
C ASP A 121 -1.48 6.67 9.61
N ARG A 122 -2.05 5.48 9.35
CA ARG A 122 -1.75 4.25 10.11
C ARG A 122 -0.30 3.80 9.96
N LEU A 123 0.24 3.85 8.75
CA LEU A 123 1.63 3.48 8.47
C LEU A 123 2.63 4.46 9.10
N VAL A 124 2.34 5.77 9.05
CA VAL A 124 3.16 6.83 9.68
C VAL A 124 3.12 6.72 11.21
N GLN A 125 1.92 6.55 11.81
CA GLN A 125 1.78 6.38 13.27
C GLN A 125 2.58 5.19 13.79
N ASN A 126 2.65 4.10 13.01
CA ASN A 126 3.45 2.92 13.35
C ASN A 126 4.91 3.02 12.90
N LYS A 127 5.35 4.19 12.39
CA LYS A 127 6.74 4.43 11.94
C LYS A 127 7.22 3.46 10.86
N ILE A 128 6.30 2.94 10.05
CA ILE A 128 6.62 2.04 8.93
C ILE A 128 7.15 2.85 7.76
N ILE A 129 6.52 3.99 7.45
CA ILE A 129 6.97 4.97 6.45
C ILE A 129 7.21 6.33 7.09
N GLY A 130 7.94 7.21 6.41
CA GLY A 130 8.34 8.52 6.94
C GLY A 130 7.22 9.55 6.93
N SER A 131 6.38 9.55 5.90
CA SER A 131 5.28 10.50 5.73
C SER A 131 4.18 9.94 4.84
N ASP A 132 2.98 10.51 4.93
CA ASP A 132 1.87 10.26 4.01
C ASP A 132 2.23 10.62 2.56
N ALA A 133 2.99 11.70 2.35
CA ALA A 133 3.49 12.10 1.04
C ALA A 133 4.35 11.01 0.37
N ASP A 134 5.07 10.18 1.13
CA ASP A 134 5.83 9.07 0.57
C ASP A 134 4.91 7.98 0.00
N LEU A 135 3.80 7.68 0.70
CA LEU A 135 2.80 6.76 0.17
C LEU A 135 2.14 7.35 -1.09
N PHE A 136 1.72 8.61 -1.05
CA PHE A 136 0.99 9.24 -2.15
C PHE A 136 1.83 9.44 -3.42
N LYS A 137 3.17 9.50 -3.33
CA LYS A 137 4.04 9.43 -4.51
C LYS A 137 3.89 8.14 -5.29
N VAL A 138 3.58 7.03 -4.61
CA VAL A 138 3.43 5.71 -5.22
C VAL A 138 1.98 5.44 -5.62
N THR A 139 1.04 5.76 -4.73
CA THR A 139 -0.39 5.43 -4.89
C THR A 139 -1.21 6.49 -5.60
N GLY A 140 -0.73 7.72 -5.69
CA GLY A 140 -1.55 8.90 -5.95
C GLY A 140 -2.29 9.36 -4.70
N GLU A 141 -2.72 10.63 -4.70
CA GLU A 141 -3.48 11.22 -3.60
C GLU A 141 -4.96 10.84 -3.67
N PRO A 142 -5.65 10.68 -2.51
CA PRO A 142 -7.09 10.46 -2.47
C PRO A 142 -7.86 11.64 -3.08
N ALA A 143 -8.97 11.35 -3.75
CA ALA A 143 -9.85 12.33 -4.41
C ALA A 143 -9.12 13.29 -5.38
N LYS A 144 -8.01 12.86 -5.98
CA LYS A 144 -7.26 13.61 -6.99
C LYS A 144 -6.86 12.72 -8.16
N THR A 145 -6.55 13.36 -9.28
CA THR A 145 -5.89 12.69 -10.41
C THR A 145 -4.46 12.32 -10.05
N ALA A 146 -4.00 11.15 -10.49
CA ALA A 146 -2.69 10.62 -10.19
C ALA A 146 -2.02 10.02 -11.43
N ASN A 147 -0.69 10.04 -11.45
CA ASN A 147 0.10 9.27 -12.40
C ASN A 147 0.80 8.15 -11.63
N ILE A 148 0.39 6.92 -11.87
CA ILE A 148 0.98 5.74 -11.24
C ILE A 148 2.18 5.28 -12.07
N ASP A 149 3.23 4.82 -11.40
CA ASP A 149 4.43 4.32 -12.08
C ASP A 149 4.10 3.18 -13.04
N ALA A 150 4.62 3.27 -14.27
CA ALA A 150 4.39 2.29 -15.32
C ALA A 150 4.92 0.88 -14.96
N THR A 151 5.90 0.79 -14.06
CA THR A 151 6.43 -0.50 -13.58
C THR A 151 5.40 -1.23 -12.73
N LEU A 152 4.70 -0.52 -11.83
CA LEU A 152 3.60 -1.11 -11.05
C LEU A 152 2.47 -1.61 -11.95
N LEU A 153 2.08 -0.84 -12.97
CA LEU A 153 1.04 -1.26 -13.93
C LEU A 153 1.44 -2.51 -14.71
N LYS A 154 2.72 -2.67 -15.02
CA LYS A 154 3.24 -3.86 -15.69
C LYS A 154 3.29 -5.08 -14.77
N ASP A 155 3.70 -4.89 -13.52
CA ASP A 155 3.88 -5.97 -12.56
C ASP A 155 2.53 -6.51 -12.04
N TYR A 156 1.48 -5.67 -12.07
CA TYR A 156 0.14 -6.00 -11.59
C TYR A 156 -0.93 -5.85 -12.70
N PRO A 157 -1.13 -6.89 -13.55
CA PRO A 157 -2.05 -6.82 -14.69
C PRO A 157 -3.50 -6.50 -14.35
N PHE A 158 -3.96 -6.76 -13.13
CA PHE A 158 -5.31 -6.41 -12.67
C PHE A 158 -5.53 -4.89 -12.52
N LEU A 159 -4.48 -4.08 -12.64
CA LEU A 159 -4.58 -2.62 -12.70
C LEU A 159 -4.85 -2.09 -14.11
N ALA A 160 -4.93 -2.96 -15.13
CA ALA A 160 -5.01 -2.53 -16.53
C ALA A 160 -6.31 -1.83 -16.90
N ASP A 161 -7.43 -2.13 -16.24
CA ASP A 161 -8.74 -1.51 -16.46
C ASP A 161 -8.94 -0.22 -15.63
N LYS A 162 -8.03 0.06 -14.70
CA LYS A 162 -8.04 1.30 -13.93
C LYS A 162 -7.72 2.49 -14.86
N PRO A 163 -8.50 3.60 -14.82
CA PRO A 163 -8.13 4.81 -15.55
C PRO A 163 -6.70 5.26 -15.23
N THR A 164 -5.95 5.65 -16.26
CA THR A 164 -4.52 6.00 -16.11
C THR A 164 -4.27 7.13 -15.12
N ASN A 165 -5.25 8.02 -14.95
CA ASN A 165 -5.20 9.15 -14.02
C ASN A 165 -5.89 8.90 -12.68
N ALA A 166 -6.29 7.66 -12.37
CA ALA A 166 -6.84 7.31 -11.06
C ALA A 166 -5.73 6.83 -10.11
N SER A 167 -5.88 7.11 -8.82
CA SER A 167 -5.00 6.60 -7.75
C SER A 167 -5.18 5.07 -7.58
N LEU A 168 -4.38 4.48 -6.68
CA LEU A 168 -4.54 3.08 -6.25
C LEU A 168 -5.59 2.92 -5.13
N GLU A 169 -6.52 3.88 -4.98
CA GLU A 169 -7.62 3.75 -4.03
C GLU A 169 -8.42 2.48 -4.30
N GLY A 170 -8.69 1.71 -3.24
CA GLY A 170 -9.42 0.44 -3.32
C GLY A 170 -8.57 -0.79 -3.62
N TYR A 171 -7.33 -0.63 -4.10
CA TYR A 171 -6.45 -1.74 -4.46
C TYR A 171 -5.50 -2.19 -3.34
N LEU A 172 -5.28 -1.38 -2.31
CA LEU A 172 -4.47 -1.77 -1.17
C LEU A 172 -5.31 -2.65 -0.24
N PHE A 173 -5.16 -3.98 -0.35
CA PHE A 173 -6.06 -4.93 0.31
C PHE A 173 -6.01 -4.79 1.85
N PRO A 174 -7.15 -4.81 2.55
CA PRO A 174 -7.20 -4.75 4.01
C PRO A 174 -6.78 -6.09 4.63
N ASP A 175 -5.74 -6.06 5.46
CA ASP A 175 -5.25 -7.22 6.22
C ASP A 175 -4.30 -6.78 7.35
N THR A 176 -3.73 -7.76 8.05
CA THR A 176 -2.64 -7.55 9.00
C THR A 176 -1.30 -7.86 8.34
N TYR A 177 -0.49 -6.82 8.17
CA TYR A 177 0.82 -6.89 7.52
C TYR A 177 1.94 -6.87 8.54
N ARG A 178 3.07 -7.48 8.18
CA ARG A 178 4.32 -7.39 8.92
C ARG A 178 5.35 -6.69 8.06
N PHE A 179 5.95 -5.63 8.59
CA PHE A 179 7.00 -4.87 7.93
C PHE A 179 8.21 -4.74 8.82
N TYR A 180 9.38 -4.81 8.23
CA TYR A 180 10.62 -4.39 8.88
C TYR A 180 10.74 -2.87 8.74
N ALA A 181 10.38 -2.16 9.78
CA ALA A 181 10.28 -0.71 9.80
C ALA A 181 11.55 -0.03 10.36
N PRO A 182 11.90 1.16 9.86
CA PRO A 182 11.27 1.86 8.75
C PRO A 182 11.57 1.19 7.39
N THR A 183 10.63 1.32 6.44
CA THR A 183 10.79 0.85 5.06
C THR A 183 10.31 1.90 4.06
N ASP A 184 10.57 1.71 2.78
CA ASP A 184 10.06 2.58 1.73
C ASP A 184 8.58 2.29 1.42
N ALA A 185 7.88 3.30 0.92
CA ALA A 185 6.45 3.20 0.63
C ALA A 185 6.14 2.24 -0.54
N GLU A 186 7.05 2.07 -1.51
CA GLU A 186 6.86 1.15 -2.62
C GLU A 186 6.84 -0.30 -2.13
N THR A 187 7.73 -0.68 -1.22
CA THR A 187 7.73 -2.00 -0.57
C THR A 187 6.39 -2.28 0.12
N VAL A 188 5.83 -1.28 0.83
CA VAL A 188 4.51 -1.42 1.47
C VAL A 188 3.40 -1.61 0.44
N VAL A 189 3.36 -0.76 -0.59
CA VAL A 189 2.34 -0.81 -1.65
C VAL A 189 2.39 -2.13 -2.38
N ARG A 190 3.58 -2.59 -2.78
CA ARG A 190 3.74 -3.90 -3.44
C ARG A 190 3.22 -5.03 -2.58
N ARG A 191 3.56 -5.05 -1.30
CA ARG A 191 3.06 -6.09 -0.38
C ARG A 191 1.53 -6.13 -0.28
N MET A 192 0.87 -4.95 -0.29
CA MET A 192 -0.59 -4.86 -0.25
C MET A 192 -1.23 -5.21 -1.59
N LEU A 193 -0.56 -4.90 -2.73
CA LEU A 193 -0.99 -5.32 -4.06
C LEU A 193 -0.80 -6.83 -4.29
N ASP A 194 0.26 -7.44 -3.74
CA ASP A 194 0.45 -8.90 -3.77
C ASP A 194 -0.69 -9.62 -3.06
N ASP A 195 -1.16 -9.05 -1.95
CA ASP A 195 -2.27 -9.61 -1.20
C ASP A 195 -3.60 -9.45 -1.96
N TYR A 196 -3.81 -8.31 -2.63
CA TYR A 196 -4.92 -8.12 -3.56
C TYR A 196 -4.87 -9.14 -4.71
N ALA A 197 -3.69 -9.35 -5.30
CA ALA A 197 -3.50 -10.35 -6.35
C ALA A 197 -3.88 -11.76 -5.87
N ALA A 198 -3.46 -12.13 -4.67
CA ALA A 198 -3.68 -13.45 -4.10
C ALA A 198 -5.14 -13.71 -3.69
N LYS A 199 -5.90 -12.68 -3.30
CA LYS A 199 -7.24 -12.82 -2.72
C LYS A 199 -8.36 -12.35 -3.64
N VAL A 200 -8.12 -11.30 -4.42
CA VAL A 200 -9.15 -10.63 -5.22
C VAL A 200 -8.99 -10.90 -6.71
N ALA A 201 -7.80 -10.74 -7.26
CA ALA A 201 -7.57 -10.93 -8.70
C ALA A 201 -7.75 -12.38 -9.17
N VAL A 202 -7.76 -13.34 -8.23
CA VAL A 202 -8.00 -14.77 -8.50
C VAL A 202 -9.48 -15.15 -8.52
N LEU A 203 -10.38 -14.25 -8.14
CA LEU A 203 -11.81 -14.48 -8.18
C LEU A 203 -12.28 -14.71 -9.63
N SER A 204 -13.35 -15.48 -9.82
CA SER A 204 -13.91 -15.77 -11.14
C SER A 204 -15.43 -15.50 -11.17
N PRO A 205 -15.88 -14.40 -11.83
CA PRO A 205 -15.03 -13.37 -12.44
C PRO A 205 -14.27 -12.54 -11.41
N ALA A 206 -13.10 -12.02 -11.80
CA ALA A 206 -12.42 -10.97 -11.03
C ALA A 206 -13.22 -9.66 -11.15
N PRO A 207 -13.23 -8.80 -10.11
CA PRO A 207 -13.91 -7.52 -10.18
C PRO A 207 -13.22 -6.61 -11.22
N ASP A 208 -14.00 -6.01 -12.09
CA ASP A 208 -13.57 -4.88 -12.91
C ASP A 208 -13.55 -3.58 -12.08
N TYR A 209 -13.04 -2.50 -12.67
CA TYR A 209 -12.91 -1.23 -11.95
C TYR A 209 -14.25 -0.67 -11.45
N PRO A 210 -15.37 -0.66 -12.24
CA PRO A 210 -16.69 -0.29 -11.75
C PRO A 210 -17.18 -1.15 -10.58
N THR A 211 -16.95 -2.45 -10.62
CA THR A 211 -17.30 -3.37 -9.53
C THR A 211 -16.52 -3.07 -8.26
N LEU A 212 -15.23 -2.73 -8.36
CA LEU A 212 -14.41 -2.33 -7.21
C LEU A 212 -14.91 -1.00 -6.60
N ILE A 213 -15.32 -0.04 -7.43
CA ILE A 213 -15.95 1.20 -6.96
C ILE A 213 -17.23 0.86 -6.18
N LEU A 214 -18.12 0.06 -6.77
CA LEU A 214 -19.38 -0.35 -6.11
C LEU A 214 -19.11 -1.05 -4.77
N ALA A 215 -18.14 -1.96 -4.72
CA ALA A 215 -17.74 -2.65 -3.50
C ALA A 215 -17.29 -1.67 -2.41
N SER A 216 -16.53 -0.64 -2.77
CA SER A 216 -16.09 0.39 -1.82
C SER A 216 -17.24 1.25 -1.27
N LEU A 217 -18.28 1.48 -2.07
CA LEU A 217 -19.50 2.15 -1.61
C LEU A 217 -20.25 1.26 -0.62
N VAL A 218 -20.49 0.01 -0.97
CA VAL A 218 -21.17 -0.98 -0.11
C VAL A 218 -20.43 -1.15 1.22
N GLU A 219 -19.10 -1.22 1.20
CA GLU A 219 -18.27 -1.33 2.40
C GLU A 219 -18.52 -0.21 3.42
N ARG A 220 -18.72 1.01 2.92
CA ARG A 220 -18.91 2.20 3.77
C ARG A 220 -20.35 2.39 4.24
N GLU A 221 -21.32 1.73 3.63
CA GLU A 221 -22.74 1.90 3.91
C GLU A 221 -23.30 0.82 4.83
N VAL A 222 -22.82 -0.43 4.71
CA VAL A 222 -23.44 -1.58 5.38
C VAL A 222 -22.42 -2.48 6.04
N LYS A 223 -22.62 -2.76 7.32
CA LYS A 223 -21.72 -3.62 8.10
C LYS A 223 -22.05 -5.11 7.96
N ASP A 224 -23.36 -5.45 7.92
CA ASP A 224 -23.80 -6.85 7.87
C ASP A 224 -23.56 -7.43 6.46
N PRO A 225 -22.79 -8.53 6.32
CA PRO A 225 -22.54 -9.15 5.02
C PRO A 225 -23.83 -9.60 4.30
N ALA A 226 -24.88 -10.00 5.02
CA ALA A 226 -26.15 -10.43 4.41
C ALA A 226 -26.90 -9.30 3.71
N ASP A 227 -26.68 -8.05 4.14
CA ASP A 227 -27.33 -6.89 3.55
C ASP A 227 -26.51 -6.27 2.43
N ARG A 228 -25.17 -6.50 2.39
CA ARG A 228 -24.26 -5.94 1.37
C ARG A 228 -24.71 -6.28 -0.06
N ALA A 229 -25.08 -7.51 -0.34
CA ALA A 229 -25.50 -7.95 -1.68
C ALA A 229 -26.85 -7.33 -2.12
N LYS A 230 -27.77 -7.08 -1.17
CA LYS A 230 -29.03 -6.36 -1.45
C LYS A 230 -28.76 -4.88 -1.74
N VAL A 231 -27.90 -4.24 -0.93
CA VAL A 231 -27.54 -2.83 -1.14
C VAL A 231 -26.80 -2.67 -2.46
N ALA A 232 -25.91 -3.57 -2.85
CA ALA A 232 -25.27 -3.57 -4.16
C ALA A 232 -26.30 -3.57 -5.31
N ASP A 233 -27.37 -4.39 -5.23
CA ASP A 233 -28.47 -4.38 -6.22
C ASP A 233 -29.21 -3.03 -6.22
N ILE A 234 -29.51 -2.48 -5.05
CA ILE A 234 -30.17 -1.15 -4.94
C ILE A 234 -29.33 -0.08 -5.63
N LEU A 235 -28.03 -0.03 -5.38
CA LEU A 235 -27.15 0.94 -6.02
C LEU A 235 -27.09 0.77 -7.54
N ASN A 236 -26.99 -0.47 -8.04
CA ASN A 236 -27.04 -0.78 -9.46
C ASN A 236 -28.37 -0.36 -10.10
N ARG A 237 -29.50 -0.59 -9.41
CA ARG A 237 -30.82 -0.17 -9.88
C ARG A 237 -30.95 1.35 -9.95
N ARG A 238 -30.41 2.08 -8.96
CA ARG A 238 -30.40 3.55 -8.99
C ARG A 238 -29.54 4.06 -10.14
N ILE A 239 -28.37 3.46 -10.40
CA ILE A 239 -27.53 3.80 -11.55
C ILE A 239 -28.29 3.57 -12.86
N ALA A 240 -28.91 2.39 -13.02
CA ALA A 240 -29.67 2.06 -14.22
C ALA A 240 -30.88 2.98 -14.46
N ALA A 241 -31.48 3.49 -13.38
CA ALA A 241 -32.59 4.45 -13.44
C ALA A 241 -32.11 5.92 -13.59
N GLY A 242 -30.81 6.20 -13.66
CA GLY A 242 -30.26 7.56 -13.70
C GLY A 242 -30.47 8.35 -12.39
N MET A 243 -30.74 7.65 -11.28
CA MET A 243 -30.93 8.25 -9.98
C MET A 243 -29.57 8.57 -9.33
N PRO A 244 -29.42 9.70 -8.63
CA PRO A 244 -28.23 9.98 -7.84
C PRO A 244 -28.12 8.99 -6.69
N LEU A 245 -26.88 8.54 -6.34
CA LEU A 245 -26.69 7.55 -5.27
C LEU A 245 -26.92 8.14 -3.89
N GLN A 246 -26.59 9.40 -3.66
CA GLN A 246 -26.83 10.15 -2.41
C GLN A 246 -26.27 9.46 -1.16
N LEU A 247 -24.99 9.11 -1.23
CA LEU A 247 -24.27 8.43 -0.15
C LEU A 247 -23.40 9.42 0.63
N ASP A 248 -23.63 9.54 1.94
CA ASP A 248 -22.85 10.42 2.84
C ASP A 248 -21.36 10.05 2.85
N SER A 249 -21.05 8.76 2.71
CA SER A 249 -19.69 8.24 2.63
C SER A 249 -18.88 8.87 1.50
N THR A 250 -19.50 9.14 0.35
CA THR A 250 -18.86 9.77 -0.81
C THR A 250 -18.56 11.25 -0.59
N VAL A 251 -19.41 11.94 0.14
CA VAL A 251 -19.21 13.34 0.55
C VAL A 251 -18.10 13.42 1.59
N ASN A 252 -18.10 12.52 2.57
CA ASN A 252 -17.03 12.40 3.55
C ASN A 252 -15.67 12.18 2.89
N TYR A 253 -15.60 11.29 1.89
CA TYR A 253 -14.38 11.06 1.12
C TYR A 253 -13.92 12.31 0.37
N ALA A 254 -14.86 13.01 -0.30
CA ALA A 254 -14.57 14.22 -1.06
C ALA A 254 -14.06 15.38 -0.19
N THR A 255 -14.55 15.47 1.05
CA THR A 255 -14.19 16.53 2.00
C THR A 255 -13.02 16.16 2.92
N GLY A 256 -12.60 14.88 2.92
CA GLY A 256 -11.61 14.35 3.86
C GLY A 256 -12.11 14.30 5.30
N LYS A 257 -13.42 14.35 5.51
CA LYS A 257 -14.08 14.25 6.81
C LYS A 257 -14.51 12.81 7.09
N ASN A 258 -14.79 12.51 8.35
CA ASN A 258 -15.35 11.22 8.76
C ASN A 258 -16.52 11.47 9.73
N LEU A 259 -17.60 12.06 9.21
CA LEU A 259 -18.77 12.45 9.98
C LEU A 259 -19.84 11.37 9.86
N ALA A 260 -20.54 11.10 10.97
CA ALA A 260 -21.68 10.18 10.99
C ALA A 260 -22.88 10.71 10.16
N SER A 261 -22.98 12.03 9.99
CA SER A 261 -23.95 12.71 9.12
C SER A 261 -23.27 13.93 8.52
N VAL A 262 -23.44 14.13 7.23
CA VAL A 262 -22.88 15.28 6.51
C VAL A 262 -23.76 16.52 6.71
N SER A 263 -23.12 17.69 6.80
CA SER A 263 -23.85 18.97 6.91
C SER A 263 -24.40 19.41 5.56
N SER A 264 -25.37 20.35 5.58
CA SER A 264 -25.90 20.96 4.35
C SER A 264 -24.80 21.63 3.51
N ASP A 265 -23.78 22.18 4.15
CA ASP A 265 -22.63 22.79 3.45
C ASP A 265 -21.77 21.72 2.77
N ASP A 266 -21.56 20.58 3.43
CA ASP A 266 -20.81 19.46 2.86
C ASP A 266 -21.54 18.85 1.65
N LEU A 267 -22.88 18.76 1.69
CA LEU A 267 -23.67 18.29 0.54
C LEU A 267 -23.51 19.18 -0.70
N ASN A 268 -23.11 20.45 -0.51
CA ASN A 268 -22.89 21.40 -1.60
C ASN A 268 -21.47 21.39 -2.17
N VAL A 269 -20.54 20.56 -1.64
CA VAL A 269 -19.18 20.50 -2.17
C VAL A 269 -19.18 20.15 -3.65
N ASP A 270 -18.41 20.89 -4.43
CA ASP A 270 -18.26 20.65 -5.87
C ASP A 270 -17.11 19.67 -6.13
N SER A 271 -17.45 18.39 -6.10
CA SER A 271 -16.52 17.29 -6.28
C SER A 271 -17.19 16.17 -7.06
N LEU A 272 -16.47 15.56 -8.00
CA LEU A 272 -16.96 14.41 -8.78
C LEU A 272 -17.30 13.19 -7.92
N TRP A 273 -16.76 13.13 -6.70
CA TRP A 273 -17.12 12.08 -5.71
C TRP A 273 -18.44 12.39 -4.98
N ASN A 274 -18.99 13.60 -5.08
CA ASN A 274 -20.26 13.93 -4.44
C ASN A 274 -21.45 13.33 -5.19
N THR A 275 -21.91 12.16 -4.77
CA THR A 275 -23.02 11.43 -5.40
C THR A 275 -24.42 12.04 -5.13
N TYR A 276 -24.51 13.15 -4.40
CA TYR A 276 -25.71 13.99 -4.34
C TYR A 276 -25.83 14.91 -5.55
N LYS A 277 -24.66 15.35 -6.10
CA LYS A 277 -24.61 16.28 -7.25
C LYS A 277 -24.41 15.56 -8.57
N TYR A 278 -23.57 14.53 -8.57
CA TYR A 278 -23.15 13.82 -9.77
C TYR A 278 -23.72 12.40 -9.76
N PRO A 279 -24.63 12.05 -10.71
CA PRO A 279 -25.22 10.72 -10.79
C PRO A 279 -24.20 9.69 -11.27
N GLY A 280 -24.43 8.42 -10.93
CA GLY A 280 -23.56 7.31 -11.28
C GLY A 280 -22.48 7.04 -10.23
N LEU A 281 -21.51 6.19 -10.60
CA LEU A 281 -20.38 5.87 -9.74
C LEU A 281 -19.39 7.04 -9.66
N PRO A 282 -18.76 7.26 -8.50
CA PRO A 282 -17.65 8.22 -8.40
C PRO A 282 -16.45 7.77 -9.26
N PRO A 283 -15.49 8.69 -9.52
CA PRO A 283 -14.35 8.39 -10.40
C PRO A 283 -13.41 7.28 -9.90
N THR A 284 -13.36 7.06 -8.59
CA THR A 284 -12.52 6.03 -7.96
C THR A 284 -13.28 5.33 -6.84
N PRO A 285 -12.83 4.16 -6.36
CA PRO A 285 -13.21 3.68 -5.04
C PRO A 285 -13.00 4.76 -3.98
N ILE A 286 -13.69 4.66 -2.85
CA ILE A 286 -13.60 5.60 -1.71
C ILE A 286 -12.93 4.97 -0.48
N CYS A 287 -12.61 3.69 -0.56
CA CYS A 287 -11.88 2.92 0.44
C CYS A 287 -11.42 1.58 -0.13
N SER A 288 -10.62 0.84 0.61
CA SER A 288 -10.25 -0.55 0.36
C SER A 288 -11.35 -1.48 0.91
N PRO A 289 -12.16 -2.12 0.04
CA PRO A 289 -13.21 -3.02 0.48
C PRO A 289 -12.67 -4.38 0.90
N GLY A 290 -13.35 -5.04 1.85
CA GLY A 290 -13.13 -6.45 2.17
C GLY A 290 -13.73 -7.41 1.14
N LEU A 291 -13.40 -8.69 1.26
CA LEU A 291 -13.91 -9.73 0.35
C LEU A 291 -15.44 -9.83 0.34
N ASP A 292 -16.09 -9.59 1.46
CA ASP A 292 -17.55 -9.68 1.54
C ASP A 292 -18.22 -8.59 0.69
N SER A 293 -17.70 -7.37 0.69
CA SER A 293 -18.20 -6.28 -0.16
C SER A 293 -17.87 -6.49 -1.63
N ILE A 294 -16.69 -7.04 -1.94
CA ILE A 294 -16.31 -7.39 -3.31
C ILE A 294 -17.24 -8.47 -3.85
N ASN A 295 -17.48 -9.55 -3.10
CA ASN A 295 -18.40 -10.61 -3.49
C ASN A 295 -19.85 -10.11 -3.61
N ALA A 296 -20.30 -9.23 -2.73
CA ALA A 296 -21.60 -8.59 -2.82
C ALA A 296 -21.77 -7.74 -4.09
N ALA A 297 -20.72 -7.04 -4.51
CA ALA A 297 -20.72 -6.28 -5.74
C ALA A 297 -20.65 -7.16 -7.00
N LEU A 298 -19.92 -8.30 -6.94
CA LEU A 298 -19.87 -9.28 -8.03
C LEU A 298 -21.17 -10.06 -8.20
N THR A 299 -21.86 -10.36 -7.11
CA THR A 299 -23.07 -11.17 -7.09
C THR A 299 -24.18 -10.52 -6.28
N PRO A 300 -24.72 -9.37 -6.76
CA PRO A 300 -25.81 -8.68 -6.06
C PRO A 300 -27.04 -9.56 -5.93
N THR A 301 -27.73 -9.46 -4.79
CA THR A 301 -29.01 -10.15 -4.58
C THR A 301 -30.16 -9.33 -5.18
N PRO A 302 -30.82 -9.82 -6.25
CA PRO A 302 -31.92 -9.11 -6.88
C PRO A 302 -33.05 -8.79 -5.91
N ASN A 303 -33.54 -7.54 -5.96
CA ASN A 303 -34.65 -7.09 -5.12
C ASN A 303 -35.44 -5.96 -5.81
N ASN A 304 -36.47 -5.42 -5.16
CA ASN A 304 -37.32 -4.35 -5.72
C ASN A 304 -37.13 -3.01 -5.00
N TYR A 305 -36.16 -2.89 -4.12
CA TYR A 305 -35.95 -1.68 -3.34
C TYR A 305 -35.12 -0.64 -4.15
N LEU A 306 -35.36 0.62 -3.85
CA LEU A 306 -34.60 1.78 -4.37
C LEU A 306 -33.97 2.61 -3.24
N TYR A 307 -34.38 2.37 -2.00
CA TYR A 307 -33.91 3.09 -0.83
C TYR A 307 -33.58 2.14 0.30
N PHE A 308 -32.64 2.54 1.11
CA PHE A 308 -32.29 1.88 2.37
C PHE A 308 -31.87 2.95 3.40
N LEU A 309 -31.94 2.62 4.65
CA LEU A 309 -31.31 3.35 5.74
C LEU A 309 -30.76 2.36 6.77
N THR A 310 -29.67 2.72 7.41
CA THR A 310 -29.12 1.96 8.53
C THR A 310 -29.50 2.68 9.83
N THR A 311 -30.17 1.97 10.72
CA THR A 311 -30.57 2.47 12.03
C THR A 311 -29.37 2.54 12.97
N PRO A 312 -29.44 3.28 14.10
CA PRO A 312 -28.33 3.38 15.04
C PRO A 312 -27.85 2.03 15.63
N ASP A 313 -28.72 1.03 15.69
CA ASP A 313 -28.38 -0.35 16.13
C ASP A 313 -27.80 -1.22 15.02
N GLY A 314 -27.69 -0.69 13.78
CA GLY A 314 -27.09 -1.35 12.63
C GLY A 314 -28.08 -2.13 11.76
N THR A 315 -29.38 -2.14 12.09
CA THR A 315 -30.40 -2.79 11.26
C THR A 315 -30.60 -2.01 9.96
N VAL A 316 -30.72 -2.69 8.82
CA VAL A 316 -30.99 -2.07 7.52
C VAL A 316 -32.49 -2.16 7.19
N ILE A 317 -33.11 -1.01 6.98
CA ILE A 317 -34.50 -0.88 6.57
C ILE A 317 -34.54 -0.56 5.07
N TYR A 318 -35.30 -1.34 4.32
CA TYR A 318 -35.44 -1.24 2.87
C TYR A 318 -36.78 -0.61 2.49
N SER A 319 -36.80 0.21 1.44
CA SER A 319 -38.01 0.85 0.93
C SER A 319 -38.04 0.85 -0.59
N GLN A 320 -39.21 0.73 -1.17
CA GLN A 320 -39.42 0.78 -2.61
C GLN A 320 -39.65 2.23 -3.10
N THR A 321 -40.34 3.02 -2.29
CA THR A 321 -40.70 4.40 -2.62
C THR A 321 -40.02 5.41 -1.70
N LEU A 322 -39.98 6.69 -2.14
CA LEU A 322 -39.47 7.79 -1.32
C LEU A 322 -40.36 8.04 -0.09
N GLU A 323 -41.69 7.85 -0.23
CA GLU A 323 -42.64 8.00 0.85
C GLU A 323 -42.37 6.98 1.98
N GLU A 324 -42.17 5.72 1.63
CA GLU A 324 -41.80 4.68 2.59
C GLU A 324 -40.46 4.99 3.28
N HIS A 325 -39.46 5.45 2.49
CA HIS A 325 -38.17 5.82 3.03
C HIS A 325 -38.26 7.01 4.01
N ASN A 326 -39.04 8.03 3.70
CA ASN A 326 -39.25 9.17 4.59
C ASN A 326 -40.00 8.77 5.87
N ALA A 327 -40.96 7.85 5.76
CA ALA A 327 -41.65 7.30 6.93
C ALA A 327 -40.68 6.52 7.82
N ALA A 328 -39.83 5.67 7.24
CA ALA A 328 -38.78 4.93 7.97
C ALA A 328 -37.78 5.89 8.64
N LYS A 329 -37.33 6.97 7.96
CA LYS A 329 -36.48 7.99 8.58
C LYS A 329 -37.14 8.64 9.81
N ALA A 330 -38.40 8.99 9.71
CA ALA A 330 -39.15 9.59 10.81
C ALA A 330 -39.36 8.63 12.00
N GLU A 331 -39.37 7.33 11.74
CA GLU A 331 -39.54 6.29 12.77
C GLU A 331 -38.23 5.95 13.45
N TYR A 332 -37.16 5.69 12.68
CA TYR A 332 -35.92 5.06 13.15
C TYR A 332 -34.74 6.03 13.36
N LEU A 333 -34.76 7.24 12.81
CA LEU A 333 -33.67 8.24 12.95
C LEU A 333 -34.08 9.45 13.81
N LYS A 334 -34.73 9.21 14.95
CA LYS A 334 -35.13 10.25 15.91
C LYS A 334 -34.01 10.68 16.83
#